data_90ca27a4a82cc8fef50c56c357cf3dd5
#
_entry.id   90ca27a4a82cc8fef50c56c357cf3dd5
#
_cell.length_a   1.000
_cell.length_b   1.000
_cell.length_c   1.000
_cell.angle_alpha   90.00
_cell.angle_beta   90.00
_cell.angle_gamma   90.00
#
_symmetry.space_group_name_H-M   'P 1'
#
loop_
_entity.id
_entity.type
_entity.pdbx_description
1 polymer ?
#
loop_
_entity_poly.entity_id
_entity_poly.type
_entity_poly.pdbx_seq_one_letter_code
_entity_poly.pdbx_strand_id
1 'polypeptide(L)'
;MSEKLVQVEHLRQFFPAGGIGKYRKYVQAVDDVSFEIYRGETLGLVGESGCGKTTTGRTLLRLYEPTGGRFVYDNDVIFDVEKKQFAKMLPYRKKMQIVFQDPYASLDPRMTIGDIIGEAIDTHKMAADKKERYDIIIEMLQRVGLNSEHA
;
A
#
# COMPACT_ATOMS: atom_id res chain seq x y z
N MET A 1 25.50 12.12 -1.68
CA MET A 1 24.69 11.31 -2.60
C MET A 1 23.36 11.09 -1.92
N SER A 2 22.25 11.37 -2.59
CA SER A 2 20.91 11.10 -2.02
C SER A 2 20.72 9.60 -1.83
N GLU A 3 20.22 9.19 -0.66
CA GLU A 3 19.98 7.79 -0.32
C GLU A 3 18.75 7.26 -1.06
N LYS A 4 18.88 6.09 -1.71
CA LYS A 4 17.76 5.45 -2.39
C LYS A 4 16.79 4.87 -1.36
N LEU A 5 15.53 5.32 -1.40
CA LEU A 5 14.46 4.82 -0.53
C LEU A 5 13.69 3.68 -1.18
N VAL A 6 13.43 3.78 -2.47
CA VAL A 6 12.66 2.82 -3.27
C VAL A 6 13.47 2.41 -4.48
N GLN A 7 13.55 1.11 -4.74
CA GLN A 7 14.06 0.54 -5.99
C GLN A 7 13.05 -0.49 -6.51
N VAL A 8 12.59 -0.29 -7.72
CA VAL A 8 11.69 -1.18 -8.45
C VAL A 8 12.41 -1.65 -9.70
N GLU A 9 12.51 -2.96 -9.87
CA GLU A 9 13.23 -3.59 -10.98
C GLU A 9 12.29 -4.58 -11.69
N HIS A 10 12.06 -4.37 -12.98
CA HIS A 10 11.30 -5.27 -13.86
C HIS A 10 9.93 -5.68 -13.31
N LEU A 11 9.22 -4.74 -12.65
CA LEU A 11 7.91 -5.00 -12.05
C LEU A 11 6.92 -5.47 -13.09
N ARG A 12 6.25 -6.59 -12.80
CA ARG A 12 5.16 -7.14 -13.60
C ARG A 12 3.96 -7.47 -12.74
N GLN A 13 2.78 -7.09 -13.25
CA GLN A 13 1.51 -7.45 -12.66
C GLN A 13 0.54 -7.87 -13.74
N PHE A 14 0.28 -9.16 -13.82
CA PHE A 14 -0.61 -9.77 -14.80
C PHE A 14 -1.82 -10.36 -14.07
N PHE A 15 -3.01 -10.09 -14.61
CA PHE A 15 -4.25 -10.64 -14.08
C PHE A 15 -4.83 -11.67 -15.03
N PRO A 16 -5.34 -12.81 -14.53
CA PRO A 16 -6.00 -13.80 -15.37
C PRO A 16 -7.26 -13.21 -16.00
N ALA A 17 -7.39 -13.30 -17.32
CA ALA A 17 -8.50 -12.77 -18.11
C ALA A 17 -9.42 -13.86 -18.68
N GLY A 18 -9.26 -15.12 -18.24
CA GLY A 18 -10.02 -16.29 -18.66
C GLY A 18 -9.20 -17.30 -19.43
N GLY A 19 -9.87 -18.34 -19.94
CA GLY A 19 -9.25 -19.51 -20.58
C GLY A 19 -8.88 -20.60 -19.57
N ILE A 20 -8.69 -21.84 -20.07
CA ILE A 20 -8.35 -23.03 -19.27
C ILE A 20 -7.05 -23.63 -19.79
N GLY A 21 -6.18 -24.06 -18.88
CA GLY A 21 -4.93 -24.75 -19.23
C GLY A 21 -3.99 -23.89 -20.09
N LYS A 22 -3.61 -24.41 -21.26
CA LYS A 22 -2.69 -23.75 -22.20
C LYS A 22 -3.25 -22.48 -22.87
N TYR A 23 -4.56 -22.26 -22.80
CA TYR A 23 -5.26 -21.11 -23.41
C TYR A 23 -5.57 -20.00 -22.39
N ARG A 24 -4.91 -20.00 -21.24
CA ARG A 24 -5.07 -18.93 -20.24
C ARG A 24 -4.62 -17.59 -20.83
N LYS A 25 -5.53 -16.62 -20.81
CA LYS A 25 -5.26 -15.22 -21.21
C LYS A 25 -4.96 -14.39 -19.97
N TYR A 26 -4.11 -13.39 -20.13
CA TYR A 26 -3.75 -12.47 -19.05
C TYR A 26 -3.87 -11.03 -19.54
N VAL A 27 -4.33 -10.15 -18.67
CA VAL A 27 -4.19 -8.71 -18.83
C VAL A 27 -2.85 -8.32 -18.22
N GLN A 28 -1.96 -7.78 -19.03
CA GLN A 28 -0.65 -7.25 -18.61
C GLN A 28 -0.87 -5.82 -18.10
N ALA A 29 -1.30 -5.66 -16.85
CA ALA A 29 -1.62 -4.36 -16.28
C ALA A 29 -0.37 -3.52 -15.96
N VAL A 30 0.73 -4.17 -15.62
CA VAL A 30 2.08 -3.59 -15.48
C VAL A 30 3.03 -4.58 -16.13
N ASP A 31 3.85 -4.11 -17.07
CA ASP A 31 4.82 -4.96 -17.76
C ASP A 31 6.17 -4.27 -17.84
N ASP A 32 7.15 -4.87 -17.17
CA ASP A 32 8.57 -4.50 -17.16
C ASP A 32 8.86 -3.05 -16.75
N VAL A 33 8.27 -2.60 -15.64
CA VAL A 33 8.45 -1.23 -15.11
C VAL A 33 9.57 -1.19 -14.08
N SER A 34 10.54 -0.27 -14.29
CA SER A 34 11.67 -0.05 -13.37
C SER A 34 11.81 1.43 -13.06
N PHE A 35 12.01 1.78 -11.79
CA PHE A 35 12.29 3.15 -11.34
C PHE A 35 12.88 3.16 -9.93
N GLU A 36 13.40 4.32 -9.54
CA GLU A 36 13.96 4.57 -8.22
C GLU A 36 13.34 5.84 -7.63
N ILE A 37 13.22 5.90 -6.30
CA ILE A 37 12.84 7.11 -5.57
C ILE A 37 13.86 7.34 -4.46
N TYR A 38 14.38 8.53 -4.38
CA TYR A 38 15.34 8.92 -3.35
C TYR A 38 14.61 9.51 -2.13
N ARG A 39 15.28 9.48 -0.99
CA ARG A 39 14.70 9.99 0.26
C ARG A 39 14.40 11.50 0.12
N GLY A 40 13.13 11.88 0.41
CA GLY A 40 12.64 13.25 0.25
C GLY A 40 12.21 13.63 -1.18
N GLU A 41 12.30 12.69 -2.13
CA GLU A 41 11.85 12.90 -3.51
C GLU A 41 10.35 12.62 -3.68
N THR A 42 9.72 13.31 -4.62
CA THR A 42 8.37 13.03 -5.09
C THR A 42 8.43 12.57 -6.54
N LEU A 43 8.03 11.33 -6.80
CA LEU A 43 7.94 10.77 -8.15
C LEU A 43 6.49 10.83 -8.66
N GLY A 44 6.26 11.47 -9.79
CA GLY A 44 4.97 11.50 -10.47
C GLY A 44 4.81 10.38 -11.50
N LEU A 45 3.78 9.53 -11.34
CA LEU A 45 3.36 8.57 -12.35
C LEU A 45 2.26 9.18 -13.22
N VAL A 46 2.57 9.46 -14.50
CA VAL A 46 1.66 10.09 -15.46
C VAL A 46 1.29 9.10 -16.57
N GLY A 47 0.08 9.22 -17.10
CA GLY A 47 -0.41 8.39 -18.20
C GLY A 47 -1.93 8.38 -18.26
N GLU A 48 -2.49 7.82 -19.33
CA GLU A 48 -3.92 7.72 -19.56
C GLU A 48 -4.64 6.86 -18.52
N SER A 49 -5.98 6.96 -18.47
CA SER A 49 -6.78 6.07 -17.61
C SER A 49 -6.61 4.62 -18.05
N GLY A 50 -6.42 3.72 -17.06
CA GLY A 50 -6.21 2.29 -17.32
C GLY A 50 -4.78 1.87 -17.68
N CYS A 51 -3.80 2.79 -17.78
CA CYS A 51 -2.40 2.44 -18.13
C CYS A 51 -1.59 1.78 -16.98
N GLY A 52 -2.20 1.38 -15.87
CA GLY A 52 -1.53 0.62 -14.82
C GLY A 52 -1.00 1.42 -13.61
N LYS A 53 -1.14 2.76 -13.54
CA LYS A 53 -0.65 3.58 -12.42
C LYS A 53 -1.10 3.09 -11.04
N THR A 54 -2.40 2.93 -10.88
CA THR A 54 -3.01 2.43 -9.63
C THR A 54 -2.58 1.00 -9.33
N THR A 55 -2.46 0.16 -10.36
CA THR A 55 -1.98 -1.22 -10.23
C THR A 55 -0.55 -1.25 -9.75
N THR A 56 0.33 -0.40 -10.29
CA THR A 56 1.72 -0.27 -9.84
C THR A 56 1.77 0.04 -8.33
N GLY A 57 1.11 1.09 -7.87
CA GLY A 57 1.09 1.44 -6.44
C GLY A 57 0.54 0.33 -5.55
N ARG A 58 -0.57 -0.32 -5.95
CA ARG A 58 -1.16 -1.44 -5.20
C ARG A 58 -0.24 -2.66 -5.16
N THR A 59 0.50 -2.94 -6.22
CA THR A 59 1.45 -4.05 -6.28
C THR A 59 2.66 -3.79 -5.39
N LEU A 60 3.20 -2.57 -5.34
CA LEU A 60 4.29 -2.22 -4.43
C LEU A 60 3.90 -2.40 -2.97
N LEU A 61 2.69 -2.03 -2.61
CA LEU A 61 2.15 -2.28 -1.27
C LEU A 61 1.71 -3.73 -1.03
N ARG A 62 1.88 -4.62 -2.01
CA ARG A 62 1.42 -6.01 -1.96
C ARG A 62 -0.05 -6.12 -1.55
N LEU A 63 -0.89 -5.23 -2.08
CA LEU A 63 -2.35 -5.41 -2.14
C LEU A 63 -2.72 -6.34 -3.29
N TYR A 64 -1.86 -6.40 -4.32
CA TYR A 64 -1.81 -7.45 -5.33
C TYR A 64 -0.47 -8.17 -5.20
N GLU A 65 -0.47 -9.49 -5.22
CA GLU A 65 0.77 -10.26 -5.25
C GLU A 65 1.44 -10.08 -6.62
N PRO A 66 2.70 -9.62 -6.66
CA PRO A 66 3.41 -9.35 -7.90
C PRO A 66 3.61 -10.64 -8.70
N THR A 67 3.52 -10.53 -10.02
CA THR A 67 3.74 -11.66 -10.94
C THR A 67 5.16 -11.72 -11.48
N GLY A 68 5.97 -10.67 -11.30
CA GLY A 68 7.38 -10.60 -11.66
C GLY A 68 8.07 -9.37 -11.11
N GLY A 69 9.40 -9.41 -11.13
CA GLY A 69 10.26 -8.30 -10.72
C GLY A 69 10.63 -8.31 -9.24
N ARG A 70 11.30 -7.23 -8.85
CA ARG A 70 11.86 -7.04 -7.51
C ARG A 70 11.53 -5.65 -6.99
N PHE A 71 11.25 -5.57 -5.69
CA PHE A 71 11.05 -4.30 -4.98
C PHE A 71 11.87 -4.27 -3.69
N VAL A 72 12.63 -3.19 -3.53
CA VAL A 72 13.41 -2.88 -2.33
C VAL A 72 12.92 -1.57 -1.73
N TYR A 73 12.70 -1.54 -0.43
CA TYR A 73 12.34 -0.37 0.34
C TYR A 73 13.30 -0.20 1.51
N ASP A 74 13.98 0.93 1.58
CA ASP A 74 14.92 1.28 2.66
C ASP A 74 15.98 0.17 2.91
N ASN A 75 16.58 -0.32 1.82
CA ASN A 75 17.52 -1.45 1.75
C ASN A 75 16.93 -2.85 2.06
N ASP A 76 15.67 -2.95 2.45
CA ASP A 76 14.99 -4.23 2.68
C ASP A 76 14.32 -4.74 1.40
N VAL A 77 14.57 -5.99 1.04
CA VAL A 77 13.86 -6.65 -0.07
C VAL A 77 12.44 -6.98 0.36
N ILE A 78 11.46 -6.23 -0.19
CA ILE A 78 10.04 -6.45 0.07
C ILE A 78 9.53 -7.66 -0.71
N PHE A 79 9.93 -7.77 -1.97
CA PHE A 79 9.76 -8.98 -2.76
C PHE A 79 10.81 -9.11 -3.87
N ASP A 80 11.13 -10.34 -4.20
CA ASP A 80 11.88 -10.77 -5.37
C ASP A 80 11.19 -12.04 -5.88
N VAL A 81 10.42 -11.91 -6.96
CA VAL A 81 9.56 -13.00 -7.47
C VAL A 81 10.40 -14.14 -8.01
N GLU A 82 11.53 -13.84 -8.68
CA GLU A 82 12.41 -14.86 -9.25
C GLU A 82 13.06 -15.71 -8.15
N LYS A 83 13.47 -15.05 -7.05
CA LYS A 83 14.06 -15.74 -5.89
C LYS A 83 13.02 -16.28 -4.92
N LYS A 84 11.72 -16.07 -5.19
CA LYS A 84 10.62 -16.45 -4.29
C LYS A 84 10.77 -15.88 -2.88
N GLN A 85 11.34 -14.69 -2.77
CA GLN A 85 11.57 -13.99 -1.52
C GLN A 85 10.46 -12.96 -1.31
N PHE A 86 9.76 -13.05 -0.15
CA PHE A 86 8.66 -12.15 0.20
C PHE A 86 8.74 -11.78 1.67
N ALA A 87 8.83 -10.48 1.96
CA ALA A 87 8.84 -9.98 3.33
C ALA A 87 7.45 -10.09 3.98
N LYS A 88 7.42 -10.20 5.31
CA LYS A 88 6.17 -10.01 6.08
C LYS A 88 5.79 -8.54 6.05
N MET A 89 4.61 -8.20 5.53
CA MET A 89 4.21 -6.81 5.27
C MET A 89 3.86 -5.99 6.50
N LEU A 90 3.46 -6.61 7.61
CA LEU A 90 2.95 -5.89 8.79
C LEU A 90 3.89 -4.78 9.32
N PRO A 91 5.22 -4.97 9.43
CA PRO A 91 6.14 -3.90 9.83
C PRO A 91 6.20 -2.73 8.84
N TYR A 92 6.04 -3.03 7.55
CA TYR A 92 6.12 -2.03 6.47
C TYR A 92 4.81 -1.26 6.29
N ARG A 93 3.66 -1.78 6.73
CA ARG A 93 2.36 -1.09 6.70
C ARG A 93 2.35 0.22 7.49
N LYS A 94 3.22 0.36 8.49
CA LYS A 94 3.42 1.63 9.23
C LYS A 94 4.22 2.67 8.44
N LYS A 95 5.09 2.24 7.52
CA LYS A 95 6.02 3.09 6.78
C LYS A 95 5.51 3.41 5.37
N MET A 96 4.80 2.47 4.75
CA MET A 96 4.27 2.58 3.40
C MET A 96 2.74 2.56 3.45
N GLN A 97 2.10 3.65 3.07
CA GLN A 97 0.65 3.81 3.09
C GLN A 97 0.13 4.26 1.73
N ILE A 98 -1.15 4.10 1.49
CA ILE A 98 -1.84 4.55 0.30
C ILE A 98 -2.99 5.47 0.70
N VAL A 99 -3.14 6.57 -0.04
CA VAL A 99 -4.35 7.40 -0.01
C VAL A 99 -5.11 7.11 -1.30
N PHE A 100 -6.33 6.61 -1.16
CA PHE A 100 -7.17 6.30 -2.31
C PHE A 100 -7.77 7.56 -2.93
N GLN A 101 -8.02 7.52 -4.24
CA GLN A 101 -8.63 8.62 -4.99
C GLN A 101 -10.05 8.93 -4.51
N ASP A 102 -10.81 7.91 -4.12
CA ASP A 102 -12.14 8.03 -3.51
C ASP A 102 -12.07 7.64 -2.04
N PRO A 103 -12.04 8.64 -1.12
CA PRO A 103 -12.00 8.37 0.31
C PRO A 103 -13.29 7.73 0.83
N TYR A 104 -14.45 8.03 0.24
CA TYR A 104 -15.73 7.46 0.69
C TYR A 104 -15.85 5.98 0.39
N ALA A 105 -15.39 5.54 -0.79
CA ALA A 105 -15.38 4.12 -1.15
C ALA A 105 -14.32 3.31 -0.37
N SER A 106 -13.40 3.97 0.32
CA SER A 106 -12.34 3.30 1.09
C SER A 106 -12.71 3.03 2.56
N LEU A 107 -13.81 3.60 3.04
CA LEU A 107 -14.29 3.46 4.42
C LEU A 107 -15.55 2.59 4.48
N ASP A 108 -15.70 1.76 5.50
CA ASP A 108 -16.96 1.02 5.75
C ASP A 108 -17.98 2.01 6.38
N PRO A 109 -19.09 2.33 5.70
CA PRO A 109 -20.07 3.30 6.19
C PRO A 109 -20.84 2.83 7.44
N ARG A 110 -20.65 1.57 7.85
CA ARG A 110 -21.25 1.01 9.06
C ARG A 110 -20.37 1.17 10.29
N MET A 111 -19.13 1.59 10.13
CA MET A 111 -18.18 1.82 11.21
C MET A 111 -18.21 3.29 11.64
N THR A 112 -18.00 3.54 12.94
CA THR A 112 -17.74 4.89 13.43
C THR A 112 -16.34 5.37 13.02
N ILE A 113 -16.10 6.67 13.01
CA ILE A 113 -14.76 7.21 12.71
C ILE A 113 -13.75 6.72 13.76
N GLY A 114 -14.17 6.62 15.02
CA GLY A 114 -13.35 6.08 16.10
C GLY A 114 -12.96 4.61 15.88
N ASP A 115 -13.89 3.78 15.36
CA ASP A 115 -13.59 2.38 15.05
C ASP A 115 -12.62 2.26 13.85
N ILE A 116 -12.81 3.08 12.82
CA ILE A 116 -11.92 3.10 11.63
C ILE A 116 -10.49 3.47 12.04
N ILE A 117 -10.32 4.52 12.84
CA ILE A 117 -8.99 4.92 13.36
C ILE A 117 -8.45 3.84 14.30
N GLY A 118 -9.31 3.30 15.15
CA GLY A 118 -8.97 2.30 16.16
C GLY A 118 -8.48 0.98 15.56
N GLU A 119 -8.96 0.59 14.38
CA GLU A 119 -8.53 -0.64 13.70
C GLU A 119 -7.01 -0.65 13.44
N ALA A 120 -6.45 0.49 13.02
CA ALA A 120 -5.00 0.60 12.82
C ALA A 120 -4.22 0.52 14.14
N ILE A 121 -4.74 1.14 15.20
CA ILE A 121 -4.16 1.11 16.55
C ILE A 121 -4.12 -0.32 17.06
N ASP A 122 -5.23 -1.04 16.94
CA ASP A 122 -5.37 -2.44 17.40
C ASP A 122 -4.48 -3.40 16.59
N THR A 123 -4.50 -3.28 15.26
CA THR A 123 -3.71 -4.11 14.35
C THR A 123 -2.22 -3.99 14.62
N HIS A 124 -1.75 -2.78 14.90
CA HIS A 124 -0.35 -2.48 15.16
C HIS A 124 0.02 -2.49 16.63
N LYS A 125 -0.90 -2.83 17.54
CA LYS A 125 -0.69 -2.87 18.99
C LYS A 125 -0.08 -1.57 19.51
N MET A 126 -0.68 -0.43 19.14
CA MET A 126 -0.15 0.90 19.46
C MET A 126 -0.64 1.43 20.82
N ALA A 127 -1.61 0.77 21.45
CA ALA A 127 -2.14 1.11 22.76
C ALA A 127 -2.02 -0.10 23.70
N ALA A 128 -1.73 0.16 24.97
CA ALA A 128 -1.63 -0.86 26.01
C ALA A 128 -3.02 -1.25 26.55
N ASP A 129 -3.95 -0.32 26.57
CA ASP A 129 -5.31 -0.52 27.08
C ASP A 129 -6.35 0.31 26.30
N LYS A 130 -7.63 0.15 26.69
CA LYS A 130 -8.75 0.86 26.05
C LYS A 130 -8.72 2.36 26.24
N LYS A 131 -8.18 2.85 27.37
CA LYS A 131 -8.08 4.26 27.66
C LYS A 131 -7.06 4.92 26.74
N GLU A 132 -5.86 4.36 26.67
CA GLU A 132 -4.81 4.84 25.76
C GLU A 132 -5.25 4.80 24.30
N ARG A 133 -5.97 3.72 23.90
CA ARG A 133 -6.57 3.63 22.56
C ARG A 133 -7.50 4.81 22.29
N TYR A 134 -8.38 5.13 23.22
CA TYR A 134 -9.32 6.26 23.08
C TYR A 134 -8.59 7.60 23.04
N ASP A 135 -7.60 7.81 23.91
CA ASP A 135 -6.81 9.04 23.95
C ASP A 135 -6.07 9.29 22.62
N ILE A 136 -5.49 8.23 22.01
CA ILE A 136 -4.86 8.32 20.68
C ILE A 136 -5.89 8.69 19.61
N ILE A 137 -7.08 8.09 19.61
CA ILE A 137 -8.14 8.41 18.65
C ILE A 137 -8.53 9.89 18.76
N ILE A 138 -8.74 10.39 19.97
CA ILE A 138 -9.09 11.79 20.18
C ILE A 138 -8.00 12.74 19.72
N GLU A 139 -6.74 12.42 20.02
CA GLU A 139 -5.60 13.22 19.53
C GLU A 139 -5.56 13.27 18.00
N MET A 140 -5.77 12.14 17.33
CA MET A 140 -5.81 12.10 15.85
C MET A 140 -6.95 12.94 15.28
N LEU A 141 -8.15 12.88 15.86
CA LEU A 141 -9.29 13.69 15.47
C LEU A 141 -8.98 15.19 15.62
N GLN A 142 -8.42 15.59 16.76
CA GLN A 142 -8.04 16.98 17.00
C GLN A 142 -7.01 17.52 16.01
N ARG A 143 -6.04 16.71 15.58
CA ARG A 143 -5.05 17.09 14.56
C ARG A 143 -5.68 17.48 13.22
N VAL A 144 -6.85 16.96 12.90
CA VAL A 144 -7.59 17.28 11.66
C VAL A 144 -8.77 18.23 11.91
N GLY A 145 -8.86 18.87 13.10
CA GLY A 145 -9.89 19.84 13.44
C GLY A 145 -11.24 19.25 13.86
N LEU A 146 -11.27 17.95 14.15
CA LEU A 146 -12.45 17.27 14.71
C LEU A 146 -12.37 17.19 16.23
N ASN A 147 -13.48 16.89 16.89
CA ASN A 147 -13.57 16.75 18.34
C ASN A 147 -14.05 15.34 18.76
N SER A 148 -14.16 15.10 20.06
CA SER A 148 -14.57 13.81 20.63
C SER A 148 -15.97 13.35 20.25
N GLU A 149 -16.85 14.27 19.83
CA GLU A 149 -18.22 13.94 19.40
C GLU A 149 -18.23 13.21 18.05
N HIS A 150 -17.11 13.24 17.31
CA HIS A 150 -16.95 12.56 16.04
C HIS A 150 -16.32 11.14 16.17
N ALA A 151 -16.03 10.70 17.38
CA ALA A 151 -15.37 9.41 17.65
C ALA A 151 -16.30 8.19 17.51
#